data_79eca56a9a554485ffe405a504ab8ced
#
_entry.id   79eca56a9a554485ffe405a504ab8ced
#
_cell.length_a   1.000
_cell.length_b   1.000
_cell.length_c   1.000
_cell.angle_alpha   90.00
_cell.angle_beta   90.00
_cell.angle_gamma   90.00
#
_symmetry.space_group_name_H-M   'P 1'
#
loop_
_entity.id
_entity.type
_entity.pdbx_description
1 polymer ?
#
loop_
_entity_poly.entity_id
_entity_poly.type
_entity_poly.pdbx_seq_one_letter_code
_entity_poly.pdbx_strand_id
1 'polypeptide(L)'
;MTRALFIIDVQNDFTEDGALAVEGGSAVAARVSALLMEHPDAYDVIFASRDWHDPDSDNGGHFAREGEPDYQESWPVHCVAGTFGAEYHPSLLLPDTTIHIRKGQGTAGYSIFDGVSEGGEKTGELLIANGVTDIDIVGLATDYCVRASGLDARGHGQHVRVLTDLVAGVAPDTSDAALGELAYAGALLVTSDVVD
;
A
#
# COMPACT_ATOMS: atom_id res chain seq x y z
N MET A 1 13.08 -16.22 11.24
CA MET A 1 11.79 -15.59 10.93
C MET A 1 11.98 -14.84 9.64
N THR A 2 11.14 -15.07 8.64
CA THR A 2 11.24 -14.34 7.36
C THR A 2 10.42 -13.07 7.46
N ARG A 3 11.06 -11.93 7.25
CA ARG A 3 10.44 -10.61 7.34
C ARG A 3 10.22 -10.02 5.95
N ALA A 4 9.01 -9.56 5.70
CA ALA A 4 8.67 -8.82 4.50
C ALA A 4 8.46 -7.32 4.78
N LEU A 5 8.73 -6.49 3.79
CA LEU A 5 8.25 -5.11 3.73
C LEU A 5 7.09 -5.04 2.74
N PHE A 6 5.96 -4.50 3.18
CA PHE A 6 4.85 -4.09 2.32
C PHE A 6 4.93 -2.59 2.07
N ILE A 7 5.14 -2.20 0.82
CA ILE A 7 5.12 -0.82 0.36
C ILE A 7 3.80 -0.61 -0.38
N ILE A 8 2.87 0.08 0.26
CA ILE A 8 1.49 0.19 -0.20
C ILE A 8 1.32 1.46 -1.04
N ASP A 9 1.01 1.30 -2.31
CA ASP A 9 0.45 2.28 -3.24
C ASP A 9 1.15 3.66 -3.25
N VAL A 10 2.49 3.68 -3.19
CA VAL A 10 3.26 4.93 -3.27
C VAL A 10 3.35 5.37 -4.73
N GLN A 11 2.20 5.83 -5.27
CA GLN A 11 1.98 6.16 -6.68
C GLN A 11 1.79 7.67 -6.89
N ASN A 12 2.00 8.13 -8.13
CA ASN A 12 1.90 9.56 -8.45
C ASN A 12 0.51 10.14 -8.17
N ASP A 13 -0.58 9.40 -8.45
CA ASP A 13 -1.94 9.89 -8.18
C ASP A 13 -2.26 10.01 -6.69
N PHE A 14 -1.51 9.33 -5.80
CA PHE A 14 -1.67 9.40 -4.35
C PHE A 14 -0.66 10.32 -3.66
N THR A 15 0.20 11.00 -4.41
CA THR A 15 1.11 12.01 -3.87
C THR A 15 0.64 13.41 -4.24
N GLU A 16 1.30 14.44 -3.73
CA GLU A 16 0.95 15.83 -4.00
C GLU A 16 0.87 16.09 -5.51
N ASP A 17 -0.11 16.85 -5.95
CA ASP A 17 -0.47 17.11 -7.36
C ASP A 17 -1.13 15.94 -8.12
N GLY A 18 -1.33 14.79 -7.48
CA GLY A 18 -2.03 13.64 -8.04
C GLY A 18 -3.57 13.75 -7.97
N ALA A 19 -4.27 12.82 -8.61
CA ALA A 19 -5.74 12.81 -8.69
C ALA A 19 -6.42 12.61 -7.33
N LEU A 20 -5.78 11.91 -6.40
CA LEU A 20 -6.21 11.68 -5.02
C LEU A 20 -5.05 12.00 -4.05
N ALA A 21 -4.59 13.23 -4.09
CA ALA A 21 -3.41 13.67 -3.37
C ALA A 21 -3.51 13.47 -1.85
N VAL A 22 -2.50 12.81 -1.29
CA VAL A 22 -2.27 12.65 0.14
C VAL A 22 -1.12 13.55 0.55
N GLU A 23 -1.35 14.45 1.50
CA GLU A 23 -0.32 15.33 2.04
C GLU A 23 0.79 14.49 2.71
N GLY A 24 2.05 14.76 2.36
CA GLY A 24 3.20 14.00 2.84
C GLY A 24 3.53 12.74 2.02
N GLY A 25 2.76 12.41 0.98
CA GLY A 25 2.97 11.22 0.16
C GLY A 25 4.35 11.19 -0.52
N SER A 26 4.81 12.30 -1.10
CA SER A 26 6.16 12.41 -1.67
C SER A 26 7.26 12.25 -0.63
N ALA A 27 7.03 12.72 0.59
CA ALA A 27 7.97 12.53 1.70
C ALA A 27 8.03 11.07 2.16
N VAL A 28 6.90 10.36 2.14
CA VAL A 28 6.86 8.89 2.38
C VAL A 28 7.70 8.18 1.33
N ALA A 29 7.53 8.47 0.03
CA ALA A 29 8.32 7.87 -1.04
C ALA A 29 9.84 8.02 -0.82
N ALA A 30 10.28 9.23 -0.49
CA ALA A 30 11.69 9.51 -0.25
C ALA A 30 12.23 8.79 1.01
N ARG A 31 11.44 8.78 2.10
CA ARG A 31 11.85 8.13 3.36
C ARG A 31 11.87 6.61 3.27
N VAL A 32 10.94 6.00 2.54
CA VAL A 32 10.98 4.55 2.26
C VAL A 32 12.23 4.19 1.47
N SER A 33 12.59 4.99 0.47
CA SER A 33 13.85 4.79 -0.26
C SER A 33 15.09 4.92 0.64
N ALA A 34 15.09 5.89 1.55
CA ALA A 34 16.17 6.06 2.52
C ALA A 34 16.28 4.83 3.45
N LEU A 35 15.15 4.35 3.99
CA LEU A 35 15.11 3.12 4.81
C LEU A 35 15.76 1.94 4.08
N LEU A 36 15.38 1.70 2.82
CA LEU A 36 15.92 0.58 2.02
C LEU A 36 17.41 0.73 1.72
N MET A 37 17.90 1.96 1.56
CA MET A 37 19.33 2.23 1.34
C MET A 37 20.16 2.10 2.63
N GLU A 38 19.61 2.52 3.76
CA GLU A 38 20.27 2.48 5.06
C GLU A 38 20.28 1.07 5.66
N HIS A 39 19.24 0.26 5.36
CA HIS A 39 19.06 -1.09 5.89
C HIS A 39 18.80 -2.11 4.76
N PRO A 40 19.78 -2.33 3.86
CA PRO A 40 19.58 -3.15 2.65
C PRO A 40 19.26 -4.63 2.94
N ASP A 41 19.62 -5.12 4.12
CA ASP A 41 19.45 -6.52 4.53
C ASP A 41 18.34 -6.70 5.58
N ALA A 42 17.55 -5.65 5.88
CA ALA A 42 16.50 -5.71 6.91
C ALA A 42 15.31 -6.58 6.53
N TYR A 43 15.08 -6.77 5.24
CA TYR A 43 13.93 -7.50 4.70
C TYR A 43 14.38 -8.63 3.77
N ASP A 44 13.86 -9.83 4.04
CA ASP A 44 14.10 -11.02 3.20
C ASP A 44 13.36 -10.92 1.86
N VAL A 45 12.21 -10.23 1.84
CA VAL A 45 11.40 -10.01 0.65
C VAL A 45 10.64 -8.68 0.73
N ILE A 46 10.53 -7.99 -0.40
CA ILE A 46 9.83 -6.72 -0.52
C ILE A 46 8.66 -6.89 -1.49
N PHE A 47 7.47 -6.48 -1.05
CA PHE A 47 6.28 -6.38 -1.89
C PHE A 47 5.92 -4.92 -2.06
N ALA A 48 5.65 -4.50 -3.29
CA ALA A 48 5.15 -3.16 -3.58
C ALA A 48 3.84 -3.25 -4.36
N SER A 49 2.78 -2.67 -3.82
CA SER A 49 1.48 -2.65 -4.48
C SER A 49 1.26 -1.39 -5.30
N ARG A 50 0.39 -1.52 -6.29
CA ARG A 50 -0.18 -0.42 -7.07
C ARG A 50 -1.65 -0.68 -7.34
N ASP A 51 -2.46 0.37 -7.22
CA ASP A 51 -3.73 0.43 -7.93
C ASP A 51 -3.47 0.45 -9.43
N TRP A 52 -4.21 -0.39 -10.17
CA TRP A 52 -4.01 -0.58 -11.60
C TRP A 52 -5.36 -0.73 -12.28
N HIS A 53 -6.15 0.36 -12.23
CA HIS A 53 -7.54 0.36 -12.62
C HIS A 53 -7.75 0.23 -14.12
N ASP A 54 -8.78 -0.52 -14.51
CA ASP A 54 -9.20 -0.66 -15.89
C ASP A 54 -9.73 0.67 -16.44
N PRO A 55 -9.18 1.21 -17.54
CA PRO A 55 -9.61 2.48 -18.13
C PRO A 55 -11.05 2.47 -18.63
N ASP A 56 -11.57 1.32 -19.03
CA ASP A 56 -12.86 1.17 -19.72
C ASP A 56 -14.00 0.74 -18.80
N SER A 57 -13.74 0.50 -17.50
CA SER A 57 -14.72 0.09 -16.51
C SER A 57 -14.82 1.07 -15.33
N ASP A 58 -15.92 1.00 -14.58
CA ASP A 58 -16.07 1.72 -13.31
C ASP A 58 -15.34 1.03 -12.14
N ASN A 59 -14.62 -0.04 -12.45
CA ASN A 59 -13.88 -0.87 -11.48
C ASN A 59 -14.77 -1.33 -10.31
N GLY A 60 -15.97 -1.85 -10.63
CA GLY A 60 -16.90 -2.36 -9.64
C GLY A 60 -17.59 -1.27 -8.81
N GLY A 61 -17.79 -0.09 -9.40
CA GLY A 61 -18.36 1.09 -8.75
C GLY A 61 -17.33 1.96 -8.04
N HIS A 62 -16.05 1.62 -8.11
CA HIS A 62 -14.98 2.41 -7.48
C HIS A 62 -14.83 3.79 -8.11
N PHE A 63 -15.03 3.93 -9.43
CA PHE A 63 -15.04 5.22 -10.10
C PHE A 63 -16.44 5.80 -10.18
N ALA A 64 -16.61 7.03 -9.69
CA ALA A 64 -17.83 7.82 -9.92
C ALA A 64 -17.87 8.25 -11.38
N ARG A 65 -18.52 7.45 -12.25
CA ARG A 65 -18.68 7.80 -13.67
C ARG A 65 -19.85 8.74 -13.94
N GLU A 66 -20.82 8.77 -13.04
CA GLU A 66 -21.97 9.65 -13.10
C GLU A 66 -22.11 10.40 -11.77
N GLY A 67 -22.10 11.73 -11.83
CA GLY A 67 -22.18 12.60 -10.65
C GLY A 67 -20.86 12.83 -9.94
N GLU A 68 -20.93 13.40 -8.75
CA GLU A 68 -19.76 13.65 -7.90
C GLU A 68 -19.45 12.39 -7.06
N PRO A 69 -18.18 12.06 -6.84
CA PRO A 69 -17.79 10.97 -5.94
C PRO A 69 -18.21 11.29 -4.50
N ASP A 70 -18.55 10.25 -3.73
CA ASP A 70 -18.91 10.38 -2.32
C ASP A 70 -17.68 10.35 -1.38
N TYR A 71 -16.52 10.03 -1.90
CA TYR A 71 -15.24 9.89 -1.18
C TYR A 71 -15.29 8.89 -0.01
N GLN A 72 -16.16 7.88 -0.11
CA GLN A 72 -16.26 6.75 0.80
C GLN A 72 -16.23 5.42 0.05
N GLU A 73 -17.13 5.25 -0.91
CA GLU A 73 -17.21 4.06 -1.76
C GLU A 73 -16.84 4.35 -3.21
N SER A 74 -17.00 5.61 -3.65
CA SER A 74 -16.71 6.08 -5.00
C SER A 74 -15.72 7.23 -5.03
N TRP A 75 -14.84 7.23 -6.02
CA TRP A 75 -13.68 8.10 -6.14
C TRP A 75 -13.61 8.76 -7.53
N PRO A 76 -12.91 9.89 -7.66
CA PRO A 76 -12.48 10.38 -8.96
C PRO A 76 -11.65 9.32 -9.70
N VAL A 77 -11.57 9.40 -11.01
CA VAL A 77 -10.69 8.52 -11.82
C VAL A 77 -9.22 8.73 -11.40
N HIS A 78 -8.55 7.67 -11.02
CA HIS A 78 -7.16 7.66 -10.57
C HIS A 78 -6.47 6.34 -10.91
N CYS A 79 -5.15 6.30 -10.87
CA CYS A 79 -4.32 5.11 -11.05
C CYS A 79 -4.74 4.22 -12.23
N VAL A 80 -5.12 4.84 -13.34
CA VAL A 80 -5.52 4.14 -14.56
C VAL A 80 -4.31 3.40 -15.15
N ALA A 81 -4.50 2.14 -15.47
CA ALA A 81 -3.47 1.26 -16.00
C ALA A 81 -2.69 1.89 -17.16
N GLY A 82 -1.36 1.91 -17.06
CA GLY A 82 -0.47 2.45 -18.09
C GLY A 82 -0.35 3.98 -18.13
N THR A 83 -0.96 4.70 -17.18
CA THR A 83 -0.79 6.15 -17.05
C THR A 83 0.31 6.50 -16.06
N PHE A 84 0.83 7.73 -16.14
CA PHE A 84 1.80 8.26 -15.17
C PHE A 84 1.26 8.22 -13.73
N GLY A 85 -0.04 8.49 -13.55
CA GLY A 85 -0.69 8.44 -12.24
C GLY A 85 -0.61 7.09 -11.56
N ALA A 86 -0.67 6.00 -12.33
CA ALA A 86 -0.57 4.62 -11.84
C ALA A 86 0.88 4.15 -11.59
N GLU A 87 1.89 4.90 -12.02
CA GLU A 87 3.28 4.54 -11.76
C GLU A 87 3.71 4.94 -10.34
N TYR A 88 4.72 4.24 -9.81
CA TYR A 88 5.33 4.63 -8.53
C TYR A 88 5.89 6.05 -8.58
N HIS A 89 5.83 6.74 -7.45
CA HIS A 89 6.44 8.05 -7.32
C HIS A 89 7.95 8.00 -7.62
N PRO A 90 8.52 8.96 -8.39
CA PRO A 90 9.93 8.91 -8.83
C PRO A 90 10.97 8.87 -7.69
N SER A 91 10.61 9.35 -6.50
CA SER A 91 11.48 9.25 -5.31
C SER A 91 11.41 7.90 -4.61
N LEU A 92 10.55 6.98 -5.03
CA LEU A 92 10.52 5.61 -4.53
C LEU A 92 11.47 4.75 -5.36
N LEU A 93 12.62 4.45 -4.78
CA LEU A 93 13.65 3.60 -5.40
C LEU A 93 13.52 2.19 -4.84
N LEU A 94 13.05 1.26 -5.66
CA LEU A 94 12.83 -0.13 -5.29
C LEU A 94 13.97 -1.02 -5.80
N PRO A 95 14.41 -2.01 -5.01
CA PRO A 95 15.32 -3.06 -5.49
C PRO A 95 14.70 -3.87 -6.64
N ASP A 96 15.52 -4.36 -7.56
CA ASP A 96 15.09 -5.20 -8.69
C ASP A 96 14.42 -6.51 -8.26
N THR A 97 14.64 -6.93 -7.02
CA THR A 97 14.05 -8.15 -6.43
C THR A 97 12.64 -7.93 -5.87
N THR A 98 12.11 -6.70 -5.95
CA THR A 98 10.77 -6.37 -5.42
C THR A 98 9.69 -7.14 -6.17
N ILE A 99 8.78 -7.75 -5.42
CA ILE A 99 7.57 -8.39 -5.97
C ILE A 99 6.49 -7.32 -6.15
N HIS A 100 6.13 -7.06 -7.38
CA HIS A 100 5.11 -6.06 -7.71
C HIS A 100 3.72 -6.70 -7.73
N ILE A 101 2.78 -6.08 -6.99
CA ILE A 101 1.40 -6.50 -6.91
C ILE A 101 0.52 -5.42 -7.55
N ARG A 102 -0.38 -5.83 -8.44
CA ARG A 102 -1.39 -4.94 -9.04
C ARG A 102 -2.76 -5.32 -8.52
N LYS A 103 -3.54 -4.33 -8.08
CA LYS A 103 -4.90 -4.49 -7.58
C LYS A 103 -5.86 -3.49 -8.25
N GLY A 104 -7.16 -3.63 -7.98
CA GLY A 104 -8.16 -2.72 -8.51
C GLY A 104 -8.55 -2.95 -9.98
N GLN A 105 -8.15 -4.07 -10.59
CA GLN A 105 -8.48 -4.41 -11.98
C GLN A 105 -9.93 -4.88 -12.07
N GLY A 106 -10.84 -3.97 -12.42
CA GLY A 106 -12.27 -4.23 -12.51
C GLY A 106 -12.99 -4.41 -11.17
N THR A 107 -12.33 -4.11 -10.06
CA THR A 107 -12.86 -4.23 -8.70
C THR A 107 -12.45 -3.04 -7.83
N ALA A 108 -13.16 -2.82 -6.73
CA ALA A 108 -12.82 -1.83 -5.69
C ALA A 108 -11.96 -2.46 -4.58
N GLY A 109 -10.76 -2.94 -4.91
CA GLY A 109 -9.87 -3.60 -3.93
C GLY A 109 -8.91 -2.61 -3.26
N TYR A 110 -8.89 -2.56 -1.91
CA TYR A 110 -7.96 -1.72 -1.16
C TYR A 110 -6.73 -2.49 -0.66
N SER A 111 -6.91 -3.75 -0.31
CA SER A 111 -5.85 -4.57 0.27
C SER A 111 -4.85 -5.04 -0.78
N ILE A 112 -3.55 -5.10 -0.43
CA ILE A 112 -2.55 -5.78 -1.25
C ILE A 112 -2.93 -7.25 -1.50
N PHE A 113 -3.76 -7.86 -0.66
CA PHE A 113 -4.25 -9.22 -0.82
C PHE A 113 -5.33 -9.36 -1.90
N ASP A 114 -5.97 -8.27 -2.32
CA ASP A 114 -6.90 -8.25 -3.45
C ASP A 114 -6.17 -8.31 -4.80
N GLY A 115 -4.84 -8.07 -4.79
CA GLY A 115 -4.00 -8.01 -5.97
C GLY A 115 -3.32 -9.32 -6.34
N VAL A 116 -2.68 -9.27 -7.50
CA VAL A 116 -1.87 -10.35 -8.04
C VAL A 116 -0.52 -9.82 -8.53
N SER A 117 0.50 -10.70 -8.52
CA SER A 117 1.79 -10.42 -9.14
C SER A 117 1.69 -10.35 -10.68
N GLU A 118 2.77 -9.98 -11.34
CA GLU A 118 2.85 -10.07 -12.81
C GLU A 118 2.71 -11.51 -13.32
N GLY A 119 3.06 -12.51 -12.52
CA GLY A 119 2.88 -13.94 -12.81
C GLY A 119 1.46 -14.44 -12.53
N GLY A 120 0.60 -13.61 -11.92
CA GLY A 120 -0.78 -13.96 -11.57
C GLY A 120 -0.94 -14.63 -10.20
N GLU A 121 0.14 -14.76 -9.41
CA GLU A 121 0.06 -15.31 -8.06
C GLU A 121 -0.56 -14.32 -7.09
N LYS A 122 -1.37 -14.81 -6.16
CA LYS A 122 -1.96 -14.00 -5.10
C LYS A 122 -0.94 -13.69 -4.00
N THR A 123 -1.06 -12.53 -3.38
CA THR A 123 -0.18 -12.10 -2.28
C THR A 123 -0.07 -13.14 -1.17
N GLY A 124 -1.20 -13.73 -0.74
CA GLY A 124 -1.18 -14.78 0.28
C GLY A 124 -0.39 -16.04 -0.11
N GLU A 125 -0.45 -16.44 -1.38
CA GLU A 125 0.32 -17.59 -1.90
C GLU A 125 1.82 -17.28 -1.90
N LEU A 126 2.18 -16.05 -2.30
CA LEU A 126 3.57 -15.57 -2.31
C LEU A 126 4.14 -15.47 -0.88
N LEU A 127 3.36 -15.04 0.11
CA LEU A 127 3.79 -15.04 1.51
C LEU A 127 4.11 -16.45 2.01
N ILE A 128 3.24 -17.42 1.70
CA ILE A 128 3.46 -18.83 2.05
C ILE A 128 4.70 -19.37 1.36
N ALA A 129 4.84 -19.13 0.06
CA ALA A 129 5.98 -19.60 -0.73
C ALA A 129 7.32 -19.08 -0.22
N ASN A 130 7.34 -17.84 0.30
CA ASN A 130 8.53 -17.22 0.88
C ASN A 130 8.67 -17.45 2.39
N GLY A 131 7.75 -18.18 3.03
CA GLY A 131 7.78 -18.48 4.46
C GLY A 131 7.68 -17.23 5.35
N VAL A 132 7.01 -16.16 4.88
CA VAL A 132 6.89 -14.89 5.60
C VAL A 132 6.07 -15.08 6.88
N THR A 133 6.62 -14.61 8.00
CA THR A 133 5.97 -14.62 9.32
C THR A 133 5.76 -13.21 9.87
N ASP A 134 6.60 -12.28 9.49
CA ASP A 134 6.64 -10.90 10.00
C ASP A 134 6.54 -9.92 8.83
N ILE A 135 5.70 -8.89 8.97
CA ILE A 135 5.47 -7.88 7.94
C ILE A 135 5.57 -6.49 8.55
N ASP A 136 6.42 -5.66 7.97
CA ASP A 136 6.40 -4.22 8.19
C ASP A 136 5.60 -3.57 7.06
N ILE A 137 4.78 -2.59 7.40
CA ILE A 137 3.91 -1.90 6.43
C ILE A 137 4.25 -0.41 6.41
N VAL A 138 4.44 0.10 5.18
CA VAL A 138 4.67 1.52 4.86
C VAL A 138 3.81 1.93 3.65
N GLY A 139 3.67 3.21 3.38
CA GLY A 139 3.02 3.71 2.16
C GLY A 139 1.71 4.47 2.38
N LEU A 140 0.81 4.40 1.41
CA LEU A 140 -0.38 5.25 1.27
C LEU A 140 -1.65 4.41 1.01
N ALA A 141 -2.86 4.87 1.32
CA ALA A 141 -3.11 5.84 2.38
C ALA A 141 -3.39 5.09 3.68
N THR A 142 -2.96 5.66 4.81
CA THR A 142 -3.10 5.06 6.16
C THR A 142 -4.50 4.56 6.43
N ASP A 143 -5.49 5.39 6.15
CA ASP A 143 -6.91 5.19 6.44
C ASP A 143 -7.63 4.25 5.44
N TYR A 144 -6.99 3.87 4.35
CA TYR A 144 -7.55 2.98 3.32
C TYR A 144 -6.66 1.76 3.06
N CYS A 145 -5.76 1.82 2.10
CA CYS A 145 -5.00 0.66 1.61
C CYS A 145 -4.02 0.10 2.65
N VAL A 146 -3.37 0.96 3.44
CA VAL A 146 -2.48 0.53 4.54
C VAL A 146 -3.29 -0.22 5.60
N ARG A 147 -4.43 0.37 6.04
CA ARG A 147 -5.34 -0.25 7.01
C ARG A 147 -5.85 -1.60 6.50
N ALA A 148 -6.40 -1.65 5.28
CA ALA A 148 -6.95 -2.88 4.70
C ALA A 148 -5.88 -3.97 4.60
N SER A 149 -4.70 -3.64 4.08
CA SER A 149 -3.58 -4.58 3.95
C SER A 149 -3.08 -5.09 5.30
N GLY A 150 -3.02 -4.23 6.30
CA GLY A 150 -2.58 -4.60 7.64
C GLY A 150 -3.57 -5.52 8.37
N LEU A 151 -4.88 -5.25 8.25
CA LEU A 151 -5.93 -6.10 8.82
C LEU A 151 -5.93 -7.48 8.17
N ASP A 152 -5.81 -7.56 6.85
CA ASP A 152 -5.74 -8.82 6.13
C ASP A 152 -4.48 -9.61 6.48
N ALA A 153 -3.32 -8.96 6.57
CA ALA A 153 -2.08 -9.60 7.01
C ALA A 153 -2.24 -10.22 8.41
N ARG A 154 -2.89 -9.49 9.35
CA ARG A 154 -3.25 -10.06 10.66
C ARG A 154 -4.21 -11.23 10.55
N GLY A 155 -5.21 -11.14 9.66
CA GLY A 155 -6.15 -12.23 9.38
C GLY A 155 -5.49 -13.49 8.82
N HIS A 156 -4.40 -13.32 8.07
CA HIS A 156 -3.56 -14.40 7.56
C HIS A 156 -2.56 -14.96 8.59
N GLY A 157 -2.50 -14.38 9.79
CA GLY A 157 -1.69 -14.87 10.90
C GLY A 157 -0.27 -14.31 10.98
N GLN A 158 0.08 -13.32 10.15
CA GLN A 158 1.37 -12.65 10.21
C GLN A 158 1.48 -11.74 11.44
N HIS A 159 2.71 -11.57 11.94
CA HIS A 159 3.04 -10.51 12.88
C HIS A 159 3.24 -9.21 12.10
N VAL A 160 2.42 -8.19 12.40
CA VAL A 160 2.41 -6.93 11.64
C VAL A 160 2.96 -5.80 12.49
N ARG A 161 3.87 -5.01 11.90
CA ARG A 161 4.25 -3.68 12.38
C ARG A 161 3.87 -2.64 11.34
N VAL A 162 3.32 -1.52 11.77
CA VAL A 162 3.12 -0.34 10.90
C VAL A 162 4.19 0.68 11.29
N LEU A 163 5.01 1.10 10.32
CA LEU A 163 6.03 2.12 10.52
C LEU A 163 5.36 3.49 10.39
N THR A 164 4.93 4.06 11.52
CA THR A 164 4.02 5.21 11.58
C THR A 164 4.60 6.50 11.01
N ASP A 165 5.90 6.63 10.95
CA ASP A 165 6.62 7.73 10.31
C ASP A 165 6.81 7.55 8.80
N LEU A 166 6.44 6.38 8.25
CA LEU A 166 6.53 6.03 6.84
C LEU A 166 5.16 5.74 6.20
N VAL A 167 4.09 6.23 6.80
CA VAL A 167 2.73 6.23 6.23
C VAL A 167 2.17 7.65 6.21
N ALA A 168 1.24 7.91 5.32
CA ALA A 168 0.44 9.14 5.30
C ALA A 168 -0.99 8.80 4.89
N GLY A 169 -1.97 9.52 5.43
CA GLY A 169 -3.39 9.28 5.17
C GLY A 169 -4.10 10.48 4.61
N VAL A 170 -5.33 10.25 4.14
CA VAL A 170 -6.17 11.27 3.50
C VAL A 170 -6.61 12.33 4.52
N ALA A 171 -6.98 11.91 5.73
CA ALA A 171 -7.36 12.82 6.80
C ALA A 171 -6.83 12.37 8.16
N PRO A 172 -6.48 13.31 9.07
CA PRO A 172 -5.92 12.96 10.39
C PRO A 172 -6.85 12.07 11.21
N ASP A 173 -8.13 12.44 11.33
CA ASP A 173 -9.08 11.72 12.19
C ASP A 173 -9.32 10.27 11.71
N THR A 174 -9.43 10.06 10.40
CA THR A 174 -9.60 8.72 9.82
C THR A 174 -8.32 7.90 9.88
N SER A 175 -7.15 8.54 9.74
CA SER A 175 -5.85 7.91 9.92
C SER A 175 -5.63 7.43 11.35
N ASP A 176 -5.94 8.25 12.34
CA ASP A 176 -5.84 7.89 13.76
C ASP A 176 -6.78 6.72 14.10
N ALA A 177 -8.01 6.75 13.56
CA ALA A 177 -8.96 5.65 13.73
C ALA A 177 -8.44 4.35 13.09
N ALA A 178 -7.88 4.41 11.88
CA ALA A 178 -7.31 3.27 11.18
C ALA A 178 -6.12 2.65 11.94
N LEU A 179 -5.21 3.48 12.46
CA LEU A 179 -4.10 3.01 13.29
C LEU A 179 -4.63 2.37 14.58
N GLY A 180 -5.67 2.93 15.19
CA GLY A 180 -6.34 2.34 16.35
C GLY A 180 -6.94 0.96 16.07
N GLU A 181 -7.59 0.76 14.92
CA GLU A 181 -8.11 -0.54 14.49
C GLU A 181 -6.99 -1.55 14.25
N LEU A 182 -5.90 -1.15 13.60
CA LEU A 182 -4.73 -2.00 13.38
C LEU A 182 -4.12 -2.45 14.71
N ALA A 183 -3.96 -1.53 15.66
CA ALA A 183 -3.47 -1.86 17.00
C ALA A 183 -4.43 -2.82 17.74
N TYR A 184 -5.74 -2.60 17.63
CA TYR A 184 -6.75 -3.49 18.21
C TYR A 184 -6.71 -4.91 17.61
N ALA A 185 -6.42 -5.02 16.29
CA ALA A 185 -6.19 -6.29 15.61
C ALA A 185 -4.84 -6.95 15.95
N GLY A 186 -4.02 -6.29 16.79
CA GLY A 186 -2.74 -6.81 17.26
C GLY A 186 -1.53 -6.45 16.38
N ALA A 187 -1.65 -5.45 15.52
CA ALA A 187 -0.49 -4.85 14.88
C ALA A 187 0.26 -3.95 15.86
N LEU A 188 1.57 -3.89 15.73
CA LEU A 188 2.41 -2.96 16.50
C LEU A 188 2.57 -1.66 15.71
N LEU A 189 2.34 -0.55 16.37
CA LEU A 189 2.61 0.78 15.83
C LEU A 189 3.98 1.23 16.33
N VAL A 190 4.93 1.39 15.42
CA VAL A 190 6.32 1.73 15.75
C VAL A 190 6.84 2.77 14.75
N THR A 191 7.98 3.36 15.02
CA THR A 191 8.70 4.20 14.07
C THR A 191 9.82 3.41 13.38
N SER A 192 10.34 3.90 12.27
CA SER A 192 11.34 3.19 11.45
C SER A 192 12.69 3.03 12.15
N ASP A 193 12.96 3.74 13.25
CA ASP A 193 14.16 3.60 14.07
C ASP A 193 14.34 2.22 14.75
N VAL A 194 13.30 1.37 14.70
CA VAL A 194 13.37 -0.02 15.19
C VAL A 194 13.81 -1.03 14.11
N VAL A 195 14.08 -0.56 12.90
CA VAL A 195 14.58 -1.40 11.79
C VAL A 195 16.10 -1.46 11.87
N ASP A 196 16.62 -2.67 12.03
CA ASP A 196 18.07 -2.94 12.14
C ASP A 196 18.63 -3.54 10.85
#